data_fbfda1edcf3385130dde3de8f3bcc932
#
_entry.id   fbfda1edcf3385130dde3de8f3bcc932
#
_cell.length_a   1.000
_cell.length_b   1.000
_cell.length_c   1.000
_cell.angle_alpha   90.00
_cell.angle_beta   90.00
_cell.angle_gamma   90.00
#
_symmetry.space_group_name_H-M   'P 1'
#
loop_
_entity.id
_entity.type
_entity.pdbx_description
1 polymer ?
#
loop_
_entity_poly.entity_id
_entity_poly.type
_entity_poly.pdbx_seq_one_letter_code
_entity_poly.pdbx_strand_id
1 'polypeptide(L)'
;EELTELRSLYTRAAKSLRNSRRLHEKITALQIVNEDNSLSEMEELFSQGEYNDVIISGLVFDEKLTELRSLWERACDIQYSYRKLMETAQSQHGIKYDNALLSKLEKLFNEGDYKGVIRNGEELEAGLNQLVDSQIEAEALKSEFEQKRNELQQLVESCSEKGDTRDHSA
;
A
#
# COMPACT_ATOMS: atom_id res chain seq x y z
N GLU A 1 26.90 -25.61 -40.88
CA GLU A 1 27.00 -24.73 -39.70
C GLU A 1 25.88 -23.68 -39.70
N GLU A 2 25.67 -22.87 -40.73
CA GLU A 2 24.62 -21.83 -40.81
C GLU A 2 23.21 -22.36 -40.54
N LEU A 3 22.81 -23.50 -41.09
CA LEU A 3 21.48 -24.12 -40.86
C LEU A 3 21.28 -24.52 -39.38
N THR A 4 22.36 -24.93 -38.71
CA THR A 4 22.32 -25.32 -37.30
C THR A 4 22.16 -24.10 -36.42
N GLU A 5 22.86 -22.99 -36.74
CA GLU A 5 22.75 -21.72 -36.04
C GLU A 5 21.35 -21.12 -36.22
N LEU A 6 20.84 -21.09 -37.44
CA LEU A 6 19.49 -20.58 -37.71
C LEU A 6 18.42 -21.37 -36.96
N ARG A 7 18.53 -22.70 -36.93
CA ARG A 7 17.61 -23.56 -36.15
C ARG A 7 17.72 -23.32 -34.66
N SER A 8 18.91 -23.02 -34.14
CA SER A 8 19.14 -22.67 -32.75
C SER A 8 18.47 -21.33 -32.41
N LEU A 9 18.67 -20.32 -33.25
CA LEU A 9 18.04 -18.99 -33.10
C LEU A 9 16.51 -19.09 -33.15
N TYR A 10 15.93 -19.79 -34.13
CA TYR A 10 14.50 -20.03 -34.21
C TYR A 10 13.95 -20.66 -32.91
N THR A 11 14.64 -21.70 -32.41
CA THR A 11 14.19 -22.40 -31.19
C THR A 11 14.21 -21.48 -29.96
N ARG A 12 15.26 -20.65 -29.85
CA ARG A 12 15.38 -19.67 -28.76
C ARG A 12 14.31 -18.57 -28.86
N ALA A 13 14.08 -18.03 -30.05
CA ALA A 13 13.07 -17.02 -30.29
C ALA A 13 11.66 -17.56 -30.01
N ALA A 14 11.34 -18.77 -30.49
CA ALA A 14 10.07 -19.43 -30.21
C ALA A 14 9.85 -19.68 -28.70
N LYS A 15 10.92 -20.03 -27.96
CA LYS A 15 10.87 -20.15 -26.51
C LYS A 15 10.62 -18.83 -25.82
N SER A 16 11.34 -17.76 -26.23
CA SER A 16 11.17 -16.40 -25.71
C SER A 16 9.74 -15.93 -25.91
N LEU A 17 9.22 -15.96 -27.13
CA LEU A 17 7.86 -15.56 -27.45
C LEU A 17 6.80 -16.33 -26.62
N ARG A 18 6.98 -17.64 -26.45
CA ARG A 18 6.09 -18.46 -25.61
C ARG A 18 6.12 -18.03 -24.15
N ASN A 19 7.29 -17.73 -23.61
CA ASN A 19 7.43 -17.27 -22.22
C ASN A 19 6.74 -15.92 -22.03
N SER A 20 7.01 -14.96 -22.91
CA SER A 20 6.40 -13.62 -22.87
C SER A 20 4.89 -13.68 -22.99
N ARG A 21 4.36 -14.54 -23.89
CA ARG A 21 2.91 -14.75 -24.02
C ARG A 21 2.31 -15.29 -22.72
N ARG A 22 2.94 -16.32 -22.12
CA ARG A 22 2.49 -16.91 -20.86
C ARG A 22 2.52 -15.91 -19.69
N LEU A 23 3.53 -15.03 -19.64
CA LEU A 23 3.62 -14.01 -18.62
C LEU A 23 2.55 -12.92 -18.82
N HIS A 24 2.35 -12.49 -20.06
CA HIS A 24 1.28 -11.55 -20.42
C HIS A 24 -0.11 -12.10 -20.06
N GLU A 25 -0.39 -13.37 -20.35
CA GLU A 25 -1.65 -14.04 -19.97
C GLU A 25 -1.88 -13.99 -18.45
N LYS A 26 -0.82 -14.20 -17.63
CA LYS A 26 -0.92 -14.11 -16.17
C LYS A 26 -1.23 -12.69 -15.70
N ILE A 27 -0.58 -11.69 -16.29
CA ILE A 27 -0.83 -10.27 -15.99
C ILE A 27 -2.29 -9.90 -16.33
N THR A 28 -2.77 -10.33 -17.49
CA THR A 28 -4.15 -10.11 -17.92
C THR A 28 -5.16 -10.82 -17.01
N ALA A 29 -4.87 -12.05 -16.59
CA ALA A 29 -5.73 -12.80 -15.66
C ALA A 29 -5.85 -12.13 -14.28
N LEU A 30 -4.84 -11.39 -13.84
CA LEU A 30 -4.86 -10.59 -12.62
C LEU A 30 -5.54 -9.21 -12.82
N GLN A 31 -6.04 -8.93 -14.01
CA GLN A 31 -6.64 -7.64 -14.38
C GLN A 31 -5.69 -6.43 -14.16
N ILE A 32 -4.39 -6.68 -14.27
CA ILE A 32 -3.38 -5.62 -14.19
C ILE A 32 -3.43 -4.80 -15.48
N VAL A 33 -3.58 -3.48 -15.33
CA VAL A 33 -3.61 -2.57 -16.49
C VAL A 33 -2.25 -2.58 -17.18
N ASN A 34 -2.24 -2.99 -18.44
CA ASN A 34 -1.05 -3.03 -19.29
C ASN A 34 -1.41 -2.62 -20.70
N GLU A 35 -0.88 -1.48 -21.15
CA GLU A 35 -1.11 -0.92 -22.50
C GLU A 35 0.07 -1.22 -23.46
N ASP A 36 1.01 -2.10 -23.07
CA ASP A 36 2.21 -2.41 -23.84
C ASP A 36 1.89 -3.38 -24.99
N ASN A 37 2.17 -2.97 -26.22
CA ASN A 37 1.95 -3.73 -27.44
C ASN A 37 3.16 -4.61 -27.85
N SER A 38 4.19 -4.69 -27.02
CA SER A 38 5.45 -5.39 -27.34
C SER A 38 5.25 -6.86 -27.70
N LEU A 39 4.22 -7.53 -27.19
CA LEU A 39 3.93 -8.92 -27.56
C LEU A 39 3.53 -9.05 -29.04
N SER A 40 2.69 -8.15 -29.53
CA SER A 40 2.30 -8.12 -30.95
C SER A 40 3.47 -7.77 -31.86
N GLU A 41 4.33 -6.85 -31.45
CA GLU A 41 5.57 -6.51 -32.17
C GLU A 41 6.52 -7.72 -32.23
N MET A 42 6.68 -8.46 -31.15
CA MET A 42 7.48 -9.71 -31.12
C MET A 42 6.92 -10.78 -32.06
N GLU A 43 5.59 -10.93 -32.15
CA GLU A 43 4.92 -11.86 -33.07
C GLU A 43 5.18 -11.47 -34.54
N GLU A 44 5.17 -10.20 -34.85
CA GLU A 44 5.51 -9.66 -36.16
C GLU A 44 6.98 -9.94 -36.51
N LEU A 45 7.92 -9.58 -35.64
CA LEU A 45 9.35 -9.84 -35.81
C LEU A 45 9.62 -11.35 -36.02
N PHE A 46 8.95 -12.22 -35.26
CA PHE A 46 9.07 -13.65 -35.40
C PHE A 46 8.60 -14.12 -36.79
N SER A 47 7.50 -13.56 -37.31
CA SER A 47 6.98 -13.89 -38.62
C SER A 47 7.90 -13.43 -39.77
N GLN A 48 8.66 -12.36 -39.55
CA GLN A 48 9.64 -11.81 -40.47
C GLN A 48 10.99 -12.55 -40.45
N GLY A 49 11.19 -13.45 -39.46
CA GLY A 49 12.45 -14.20 -39.29
C GLY A 49 13.52 -13.47 -38.49
N GLU A 50 13.17 -12.33 -37.88
CA GLU A 50 14.09 -11.49 -37.06
C GLU A 50 14.27 -12.07 -35.65
N TYR A 51 14.81 -13.30 -35.58
CA TYR A 51 14.83 -14.10 -34.34
C TYR A 51 15.67 -13.49 -33.22
N ASN A 52 16.75 -12.78 -33.53
CA ASN A 52 17.55 -12.09 -32.52
C ASN A 52 16.76 -10.98 -31.85
N ASP A 53 16.02 -10.21 -32.64
CA ASP A 53 15.22 -9.08 -32.11
C ASP A 53 14.07 -9.59 -31.25
N VAL A 54 13.44 -10.72 -31.63
CA VAL A 54 12.45 -11.38 -30.77
C VAL A 54 13.04 -11.78 -29.40
N ILE A 55 14.27 -12.33 -29.38
CA ILE A 55 14.89 -12.71 -28.11
C ILE A 55 15.17 -11.49 -27.25
N ILE A 56 15.73 -10.42 -27.83
CA ILE A 56 16.06 -9.18 -27.11
C ILE A 56 14.77 -8.51 -26.59
N SER A 57 13.77 -8.32 -27.46
CA SER A 57 12.49 -7.73 -27.10
C SER A 57 11.78 -8.53 -26.02
N GLY A 58 11.85 -9.88 -26.10
CA GLY A 58 11.27 -10.76 -25.09
C GLY A 58 11.89 -10.59 -23.71
N LEU A 59 13.21 -10.41 -23.61
CA LEU A 59 13.86 -10.15 -22.33
C LEU A 59 13.40 -8.82 -21.71
N VAL A 60 13.34 -7.76 -22.52
CA VAL A 60 12.90 -6.43 -22.07
C VAL A 60 11.43 -6.46 -21.66
N PHE A 61 10.60 -7.13 -22.44
CA PHE A 61 9.16 -7.24 -22.16
C PHE A 61 8.90 -8.06 -20.88
N ASP A 62 9.56 -9.20 -20.71
CA ASP A 62 9.42 -10.05 -19.52
C ASP A 62 9.86 -9.30 -18.24
N GLU A 63 10.91 -8.47 -18.31
CA GLU A 63 11.37 -7.62 -17.22
C GLU A 63 10.32 -6.57 -16.86
N LYS A 64 9.78 -5.86 -17.86
CA LYS A 64 8.69 -4.87 -17.65
C LYS A 64 7.45 -5.49 -17.00
N LEU A 65 7.00 -6.65 -17.49
CA LEU A 65 5.83 -7.32 -16.93
C LEU A 65 6.07 -7.80 -15.50
N THR A 66 7.29 -8.23 -15.19
CA THR A 66 7.67 -8.64 -13.84
C THR A 66 7.70 -7.46 -12.89
N GLU A 67 8.25 -6.31 -13.31
CA GLU A 67 8.21 -5.05 -12.55
C GLU A 67 6.77 -4.59 -12.33
N LEU A 68 5.95 -4.58 -13.38
CA LEU A 68 4.55 -4.17 -13.31
C LEU A 68 3.76 -5.02 -12.30
N ARG A 69 3.96 -6.33 -12.32
CA ARG A 69 3.35 -7.24 -11.35
C ARG A 69 3.78 -6.93 -9.92
N SER A 70 5.07 -6.71 -9.69
CA SER A 70 5.61 -6.36 -8.38
C SER A 70 5.02 -5.04 -7.85
N LEU A 71 4.88 -4.04 -8.71
CA LEU A 71 4.23 -2.77 -8.36
C LEU A 71 2.76 -2.96 -8.02
N TRP A 72 2.04 -3.78 -8.78
CA TRP A 72 0.64 -4.10 -8.50
C TRP A 72 0.47 -4.81 -7.16
N GLU A 73 1.29 -5.85 -6.88
CA GLU A 73 1.26 -6.56 -5.59
C GLU A 73 1.50 -5.60 -4.42
N ARG A 74 2.52 -4.73 -4.52
CA ARG A 74 2.81 -3.72 -3.49
C ARG A 74 1.67 -2.70 -3.34
N ALA A 75 1.06 -2.27 -4.43
CA ALA A 75 -0.09 -1.34 -4.39
C ALA A 75 -1.31 -1.99 -3.71
N CYS A 76 -1.55 -3.29 -3.92
CA CYS A 76 -2.58 -4.04 -3.22
C CYS A 76 -2.31 -4.08 -1.70
N ASP A 77 -1.06 -4.37 -1.30
CA ASP A 77 -0.67 -4.44 0.10
C ASP A 77 -0.86 -3.08 0.80
N ILE A 78 -0.45 -1.99 0.16
CA ILE A 78 -0.63 -0.63 0.67
C ILE A 78 -2.12 -0.28 0.83
N GLN A 79 -2.95 -0.57 -0.16
CA GLN A 79 -4.40 -0.32 -0.03
C GLN A 79 -5.02 -1.10 1.11
N TYR A 80 -4.65 -2.37 1.25
CA TYR A 80 -5.14 -3.23 2.33
C TYR A 80 -4.68 -2.72 3.71
N SER A 81 -3.40 -2.41 3.85
CA SER A 81 -2.79 -1.89 5.09
C SER A 81 -3.44 -0.58 5.53
N TYR A 82 -3.57 0.38 4.60
CA TYR A 82 -4.21 1.66 4.88
C TYR A 82 -5.68 1.50 5.31
N ARG A 83 -6.45 0.67 4.61
CA ARG A 83 -7.86 0.40 4.97
C ARG A 83 -7.97 -0.18 6.38
N LYS A 84 -7.14 -1.16 6.71
CA LYS A 84 -7.09 -1.77 8.04
C LYS A 84 -6.70 -0.78 9.13
N LEU A 85 -5.73 0.09 8.86
CA LEU A 85 -5.31 1.15 9.78
C LEU A 85 -6.44 2.15 10.03
N MET A 86 -7.19 2.55 9.00
CA MET A 86 -8.37 3.41 9.11
C MET A 86 -9.44 2.79 10.01
N GLU A 87 -9.78 1.52 9.79
CA GLU A 87 -10.76 0.79 10.62
C GLU A 87 -10.32 0.74 12.09
N THR A 88 -9.03 0.51 12.34
CA THR A 88 -8.46 0.49 13.69
C THR A 88 -8.51 1.88 14.33
N ALA A 89 -8.08 2.92 13.62
CA ALA A 89 -8.12 4.30 14.10
C ALA A 89 -9.53 4.75 14.47
N GLN A 90 -10.52 4.38 13.66
CA GLN A 90 -11.91 4.69 13.96
C GLN A 90 -12.45 3.90 15.16
N SER A 91 -12.24 2.58 15.19
CA SER A 91 -12.85 1.71 16.20
C SER A 91 -12.23 1.86 17.59
N GLN A 92 -10.91 2.06 17.66
CA GLN A 92 -10.18 2.12 18.93
C GLN A 92 -10.00 3.55 19.45
N HIS A 93 -9.83 4.52 18.55
CA HIS A 93 -9.50 5.90 18.94
C HIS A 93 -10.56 6.94 18.52
N GLY A 94 -11.65 6.50 17.87
CA GLY A 94 -12.73 7.39 17.44
C GLY A 94 -12.32 8.43 16.41
N ILE A 95 -11.17 8.22 15.73
CA ILE A 95 -10.63 9.14 14.72
C ILE A 95 -11.53 9.08 13.49
N LYS A 96 -12.12 10.22 13.14
CA LYS A 96 -12.88 10.37 11.90
C LYS A 96 -11.90 10.69 10.76
N TYR A 97 -12.01 9.96 9.67
CA TYR A 97 -11.20 10.16 8.48
C TYR A 97 -12.09 10.46 7.26
N ASP A 98 -11.47 11.06 6.25
CA ASP A 98 -12.12 11.38 4.99
C ASP A 98 -11.99 10.20 4.01
N ASN A 99 -13.11 9.60 3.64
CA ASN A 99 -13.16 8.55 2.62
C ASN A 99 -12.69 9.02 1.23
N ALA A 100 -12.61 10.33 0.98
CA ALA A 100 -12.12 10.87 -0.28
C ALA A 100 -10.66 10.45 -0.57
N LEU A 101 -9.83 10.28 0.48
CA LEU A 101 -8.45 9.83 0.32
C LEU A 101 -8.37 8.38 -0.13
N LEU A 102 -9.18 7.50 0.44
CA LEU A 102 -9.28 6.11 0.00
C LEU A 102 -9.78 6.02 -1.44
N SER A 103 -10.82 6.79 -1.79
CA SER A 103 -11.35 6.85 -3.15
C SER A 103 -10.30 7.33 -4.17
N LYS A 104 -9.41 8.23 -3.74
CA LYS A 104 -8.28 8.68 -4.59
C LYS A 104 -7.29 7.54 -4.85
N LEU A 105 -6.94 6.73 -3.83
CA LEU A 105 -6.08 5.57 -4.01
C LEU A 105 -6.72 4.52 -4.94
N GLU A 106 -8.01 4.26 -4.75
CA GLU A 106 -8.78 3.34 -5.60
C GLU A 106 -8.82 3.81 -7.06
N LYS A 107 -8.98 5.12 -7.29
CA LYS A 107 -8.93 5.70 -8.62
C LYS A 107 -7.58 5.49 -9.28
N LEU A 108 -6.47 5.83 -8.61
CA LEU A 108 -5.11 5.61 -9.12
C LEU A 108 -4.86 4.14 -9.44
N PHE A 109 -5.33 3.24 -8.58
CA PHE A 109 -5.19 1.80 -8.78
C PHE A 109 -5.92 1.32 -10.04
N ASN A 110 -7.17 1.77 -10.25
CA ASN A 110 -7.97 1.42 -11.42
C ASN A 110 -7.42 2.03 -12.73
N GLU A 111 -6.71 3.16 -12.63
CA GLU A 111 -5.99 3.79 -13.75
C GLU A 111 -4.64 3.11 -14.06
N GLY A 112 -4.20 2.15 -13.23
CA GLY A 112 -2.91 1.45 -13.38
C GLY A 112 -1.71 2.25 -12.87
N ASP A 113 -1.91 3.39 -12.20
CA ASP A 113 -0.84 4.16 -11.58
C ASP A 113 -0.44 3.55 -10.22
N TYR A 114 0.13 2.36 -10.26
CA TYR A 114 0.54 1.65 -9.04
C TYR A 114 1.65 2.37 -8.26
N LYS A 115 2.55 3.08 -8.95
CA LYS A 115 3.58 3.92 -8.29
C LYS A 115 2.93 5.09 -7.54
N GLY A 116 1.90 5.69 -8.11
CA GLY A 116 1.10 6.71 -7.46
C GLY A 116 0.35 6.19 -6.24
N VAL A 117 -0.24 4.98 -6.32
CA VAL A 117 -0.89 4.31 -5.17
C VAL A 117 0.10 4.10 -4.03
N ILE A 118 1.28 3.53 -4.33
CA ILE A 118 2.30 3.25 -3.31
C ILE A 118 2.72 4.53 -2.61
N ARG A 119 3.14 5.55 -3.37
CA ARG A 119 3.60 6.82 -2.81
C ARG A 119 2.54 7.53 -1.95
N ASN A 120 1.33 7.70 -2.50
CA ASN A 120 0.26 8.38 -1.76
C ASN A 120 -0.19 7.55 -0.55
N GLY A 121 -0.25 6.21 -0.67
CA GLY A 121 -0.64 5.33 0.42
C GLY A 121 0.34 5.35 1.58
N GLU A 122 1.66 5.30 1.31
CA GLU A 122 2.71 5.40 2.34
C GLU A 122 2.64 6.75 3.09
N GLU A 123 2.39 7.87 2.39
CA GLU A 123 2.20 9.19 3.00
C GLU A 123 0.96 9.23 3.88
N LEU A 124 -0.15 8.63 3.43
CA LEU A 124 -1.40 8.56 4.19
C LEU A 124 -1.28 7.66 5.42
N GLU A 125 -0.61 6.52 5.31
CA GLU A 125 -0.32 5.64 6.46
C GLU A 125 0.51 6.36 7.52
N ALA A 126 1.56 7.07 7.11
CA ALA A 126 2.40 7.83 8.02
C ALA A 126 1.60 8.93 8.74
N GLY A 127 0.78 9.68 8.00
CA GLY A 127 -0.07 10.73 8.56
C GLY A 127 -1.11 10.18 9.56
N LEU A 128 -1.75 9.05 9.23
CA LEU A 128 -2.73 8.43 10.10
C LEU A 128 -2.10 7.86 11.37
N ASN A 129 -0.91 7.25 11.27
CA ASN A 129 -0.16 6.77 12.43
C ASN A 129 0.18 7.94 13.40
N GLN A 130 0.63 9.09 12.87
CA GLN A 130 0.88 10.28 13.70
C GLN A 130 -0.38 10.76 14.42
N LEU A 131 -1.55 10.71 13.77
CA LEU A 131 -2.82 11.07 14.39
C LEU A 131 -3.19 10.09 15.52
N VAL A 132 -2.99 8.80 15.30
CA VAL A 132 -3.24 7.75 16.32
C VAL A 132 -2.32 7.96 17.52
N ASP A 133 -1.02 8.18 17.31
CA ASP A 133 -0.05 8.42 18.38
C ASP A 133 -0.42 9.66 19.19
N SER A 134 -0.77 10.78 18.51
CA SER A 134 -1.21 12.01 19.17
C SER A 134 -2.51 11.81 19.98
N GLN A 135 -3.44 10.99 19.51
CA GLN A 135 -4.67 10.68 20.24
C GLN A 135 -4.37 9.87 21.50
N ILE A 136 -3.50 8.87 21.40
CA ILE A 136 -3.05 8.05 22.56
C ILE A 136 -2.41 8.94 23.62
N GLU A 137 -1.53 9.86 23.23
CA GLU A 137 -0.90 10.80 24.16
C GLU A 137 -1.93 11.73 24.82
N ALA A 138 -2.89 12.24 24.07
CA ALA A 138 -3.96 13.09 24.58
C ALA A 138 -4.85 12.34 25.60
N GLU A 139 -5.18 11.08 25.33
CA GLU A 139 -5.95 10.23 26.26
C GLU A 139 -5.19 9.95 27.54
N ALA A 140 -3.89 9.67 27.46
CA ALA A 140 -3.02 9.47 28.61
C ALA A 140 -2.96 10.74 29.50
N LEU A 141 -2.73 11.91 28.92
CA LEU A 141 -2.72 13.20 29.61
C LEU A 141 -4.08 13.52 30.26
N LYS A 142 -5.18 13.22 29.59
CA LYS A 142 -6.52 13.39 30.15
C LYS A 142 -6.72 12.52 31.38
N SER A 143 -6.32 11.26 31.32
CA SER A 143 -6.40 10.31 32.44
C SER A 143 -5.58 10.79 33.64
N GLU A 144 -4.35 11.25 33.42
CA GLU A 144 -3.48 11.81 34.46
C GLU A 144 -4.11 13.08 35.11
N PHE A 145 -4.68 13.94 34.29
CA PHE A 145 -5.35 15.15 34.77
C PHE A 145 -6.58 14.81 35.65
N GLU A 146 -7.40 13.85 35.21
CA GLU A 146 -8.56 13.39 35.99
C GLU A 146 -8.14 12.77 37.31
N GLN A 147 -7.08 12.00 37.33
CA GLN A 147 -6.53 11.44 38.58
C GLN A 147 -6.07 12.56 39.54
N LYS A 148 -5.27 13.51 39.08
CA LYS A 148 -4.82 14.64 39.90
C LYS A 148 -5.97 15.50 40.40
N ARG A 149 -7.00 15.72 39.59
CA ARG A 149 -8.20 16.44 39.99
C ARG A 149 -8.92 15.72 41.15
N ASN A 150 -9.05 14.39 41.06
CA ASN A 150 -9.70 13.60 42.10
C ASN A 150 -8.88 13.60 43.40
N GLU A 151 -7.54 13.52 43.32
CA GLU A 151 -6.64 13.64 44.46
C GLU A 151 -6.78 15.00 45.18
N LEU A 152 -6.82 16.09 44.42
CA LEU A 152 -7.03 17.43 44.94
C LEU A 152 -8.41 17.57 45.61
N GLN A 153 -9.47 17.02 45.03
CA GLN A 153 -10.78 17.05 45.61
C GLN A 153 -10.84 16.32 46.94
N GLN A 154 -10.23 15.13 47.06
CA GLN A 154 -10.10 14.38 48.33
C GLN A 154 -9.35 15.16 49.41
N LEU A 155 -8.26 15.87 49.02
CA LEU A 155 -7.52 16.73 49.92
C LEU A 155 -8.38 17.90 50.43
N VAL A 156 -9.15 18.56 49.61
CA VAL A 156 -10.06 19.65 49.98
C VAL A 156 -11.15 19.14 50.96
N GLU A 157 -11.75 17.99 50.65
CA GLU A 157 -12.77 17.35 51.51
C GLU A 157 -12.18 17.03 52.90
N SER A 158 -10.97 16.43 52.94
CA SER A 158 -10.29 16.10 54.22
C SER A 158 -9.88 17.31 55.04
N CYS A 159 -9.58 18.46 54.38
CA CYS A 159 -9.30 19.72 55.06
C CYS A 159 -10.55 20.36 55.64
N SER A 160 -11.69 20.24 54.92
CA SER A 160 -13.00 20.76 55.39
C SER A 160 -13.50 20.03 56.64
N GLU A 161 -13.38 18.67 56.66
CA GLU A 161 -13.74 17.84 57.82
C GLU A 161 -12.90 18.16 59.06
N LYS A 162 -11.59 18.45 58.91
CA LYS A 162 -10.72 18.87 60.04
C LYS A 162 -10.96 20.29 60.52
N GLY A 163 -11.53 21.15 59.70
CA GLY A 163 -11.92 22.51 60.08
C GLY A 163 -13.13 22.54 61.01
N ASP A 164 -14.14 21.74 60.74
CA ASP A 164 -15.41 21.66 61.51
C ASP A 164 -15.23 21.11 62.93
N THR A 165 -14.18 20.31 63.19
CA THR A 165 -13.91 19.73 64.51
C THR A 165 -13.29 20.71 65.52
N ARG A 166 -12.92 21.94 65.10
CA ARG A 166 -12.29 22.93 66.01
C ARG A 166 -13.27 23.93 66.63
N ASP A 167 -14.49 24.02 66.12
CA ASP A 167 -15.48 25.02 66.59
C ASP A 167 -16.44 24.50 67.69
N HIS A 168 -16.28 23.25 68.16
CA HIS A 168 -17.13 22.69 69.23
C HIS A 168 -16.42 22.49 70.59
N SER A 169 -15.34 23.22 70.83
CA SER A 169 -14.66 23.20 72.15
C SER A 169 -14.47 24.64 72.67
N ALA A 170 -15.58 25.27 73.11
CA ALA A 170 -15.61 26.46 73.90
C ALA A 170 -16.77 26.41 74.88
#